data_d658c3466e35f2507098507f0cb00ffc
#
_entry.id   d658c3466e35f2507098507f0cb00ffc
#
_cell.length_a   1.000
_cell.length_b   1.000
_cell.length_c   1.000
_cell.angle_alpha   90.00
_cell.angle_beta   90.00
_cell.angle_gamma   90.00
#
_symmetry.space_group_name_H-M   'P 1'
#
loop_
_entity.id
_entity.type
_entity.pdbx_description
1 polymer ?
#
loop_
_entity_poly.entity_id
_entity_poly.type
_entity_poly.pdbx_seq_one_letter_code
_entity_poly.pdbx_strand_id
1 'polypeptide(L)'
;MKKLLIALMTTTAAMSLAVTAEAADKLKACWVYTGPIGDFGYSYQHDQGRLDVEKALGDKVETAYLENVSEGPDADRAFERLAREGCKLIFGTSFGFMDPEVKVAKKFPKVMFEHATGYKTSDNLGIYNARFYEGRYILGQIAAKESKAGVAGYIVSFPIPEVVMGINSFMLGAQSINPNFKAKIVWVNTWFDPGKEADAAKALFDQGADIIVQHTDSTAALQVAEERGLKGFGQSSDMIKFAPKAQLTSITDDWGPYYISRVQAALDGTWKPGNVWLGIKDGAVKMSAYTNMPDDVKAMAQATEKKIVDG
;
A
#
# COMPACT_ATOMS: atom_id res chain seq x y z
N MET A 1 -4.79 -93.72 -28.06
CA MET A 1 -4.24 -92.51 -28.69
C MET A 1 -4.97 -91.36 -28.10
N LYS A 2 -4.38 -90.73 -27.08
CA LYS A 2 -4.91 -89.53 -26.39
C LYS A 2 -4.07 -88.32 -26.81
N LYS A 3 -4.69 -87.36 -27.48
CA LYS A 3 -4.06 -86.09 -27.86
C LYS A 3 -4.12 -85.10 -26.68
N LEU A 4 -2.98 -84.64 -26.20
CA LEU A 4 -2.84 -83.64 -25.16
C LEU A 4 -2.79 -82.27 -25.82
N LEU A 5 -3.80 -81.42 -25.56
CA LEU A 5 -3.78 -79.99 -25.94
C LEU A 5 -3.13 -79.20 -24.83
N ILE A 6 -2.03 -78.53 -25.14
CA ILE A 6 -1.38 -77.53 -24.26
C ILE A 6 -1.93 -76.17 -24.63
N ALA A 7 -2.67 -75.55 -23.70
CA ALA A 7 -3.12 -74.14 -23.83
C ALA A 7 -2.03 -73.22 -23.30
N LEU A 8 -1.51 -72.33 -24.16
CA LEU A 8 -0.52 -71.32 -23.84
C LEU A 8 -1.27 -70.07 -23.38
N MET A 9 -1.23 -69.79 -22.07
CA MET A 9 -1.76 -68.52 -21.52
C MET A 9 -0.65 -67.43 -21.64
N THR A 10 -0.87 -66.48 -22.52
CA THR A 10 -0.08 -65.23 -22.60
C THR A 10 -0.64 -64.20 -21.63
N THR A 11 0.05 -63.98 -20.50
CA THR A 11 -0.22 -62.89 -19.58
C THR A 11 0.43 -61.61 -20.11
N THR A 12 -0.40 -60.69 -20.64
CA THR A 12 0.01 -59.32 -20.96
C THR A 12 0.08 -58.50 -19.65
N ALA A 13 1.27 -58.22 -19.15
CA ALA A 13 1.50 -57.28 -18.07
C ALA A 13 1.34 -55.85 -18.60
N ALA A 14 0.20 -55.19 -18.25
CA ALA A 14 0.02 -53.77 -18.49
C ALA A 14 0.90 -52.97 -17.49
N MET A 15 2.02 -52.45 -17.96
CA MET A 15 2.87 -51.54 -17.22
C MET A 15 2.17 -50.15 -17.20
N SER A 16 1.46 -49.84 -16.11
CA SER A 16 0.93 -48.50 -15.85
C SER A 16 2.10 -47.58 -15.51
N LEU A 17 2.49 -46.73 -16.45
CA LEU A 17 3.36 -45.59 -16.22
C LEU A 17 2.58 -44.61 -15.31
N ALA A 18 2.87 -44.64 -14.02
CA ALA A 18 2.50 -43.59 -13.11
C ALA A 18 3.30 -42.33 -13.50
N VAL A 19 2.71 -41.43 -14.26
CA VAL A 19 3.22 -40.08 -14.44
C VAL A 19 3.11 -39.41 -13.08
N THR A 20 4.20 -39.37 -12.34
CA THR A 20 4.31 -38.47 -11.19
C THR A 20 4.23 -37.06 -11.75
N ALA A 21 3.10 -36.39 -11.56
CA ALA A 21 3.01 -34.97 -11.79
C ALA A 21 4.04 -34.33 -10.84
N GLU A 22 5.15 -33.87 -11.39
CA GLU A 22 6.12 -33.05 -10.69
C GLU A 22 5.33 -31.79 -10.27
N ALA A 23 5.19 -31.59 -8.95
CA ALA A 23 4.53 -30.39 -8.46
C ALA A 23 5.32 -29.20 -9.02
N ALA A 24 4.70 -28.42 -9.88
CA ALA A 24 5.34 -27.24 -10.44
C ALA A 24 5.84 -26.37 -9.28
N ASP A 25 7.13 -25.99 -9.32
CA ASP A 25 7.72 -25.14 -8.29
C ASP A 25 6.88 -23.88 -8.15
N LYS A 26 6.42 -23.59 -6.91
CA LYS A 26 5.66 -22.37 -6.63
C LYS A 26 6.51 -21.14 -6.93
N LEU A 27 5.91 -20.12 -7.53
CA LEU A 27 6.57 -18.83 -7.67
C LEU A 27 6.69 -18.18 -6.29
N LYS A 28 7.90 -17.87 -5.85
CA LYS A 28 8.13 -17.17 -4.59
C LYS A 28 8.11 -15.66 -4.83
N ALA A 29 7.09 -14.98 -4.29
CA ALA A 29 6.92 -13.53 -4.30
C ALA A 29 7.15 -12.96 -2.91
N CYS A 30 7.94 -11.87 -2.80
CA CYS A 30 8.43 -11.38 -1.52
C CYS A 30 8.20 -9.87 -1.37
N TRP A 31 8.02 -9.41 -0.13
CA TRP A 31 7.79 -8.00 0.19
C TRP A 31 8.79 -7.48 1.23
N VAL A 32 9.13 -6.20 1.10
CA VAL A 32 9.96 -5.48 2.08
C VAL A 32 9.19 -4.25 2.55
N TYR A 33 8.90 -4.20 3.86
CA TYR A 33 8.14 -3.13 4.51
C TYR A 33 9.04 -2.30 5.42
N THR A 34 8.82 -0.98 5.47
CA THR A 34 9.55 -0.06 6.36
C THR A 34 9.08 -0.13 7.80
N GLY A 35 7.79 -0.40 8.01
CA GLY A 35 7.14 -0.49 9.32
C GLY A 35 6.62 -1.88 9.61
N PRO A 36 5.99 -2.06 10.78
CA PRO A 36 5.35 -3.32 11.16
C PRO A 36 4.03 -3.51 10.40
N ILE A 37 3.68 -4.74 10.08
CA ILE A 37 2.38 -5.07 9.46
C ILE A 37 1.18 -4.83 10.40
N GLY A 38 1.42 -4.55 11.66
CA GLY A 38 0.39 -4.24 12.67
C GLY A 38 0.15 -2.74 12.88
N ASP A 39 0.69 -1.86 12.03
CA ASP A 39 0.57 -0.40 12.16
C ASP A 39 -0.84 0.14 11.89
N PHE A 40 -1.68 -0.63 11.19
CA PHE A 40 -2.97 -0.23 10.63
C PHE A 40 -2.87 0.93 9.62
N GLY A 41 -1.68 1.20 9.13
CA GLY A 41 -1.35 2.21 8.13
C GLY A 41 -0.84 1.59 6.84
N TYR A 42 0.26 2.15 6.33
CA TYR A 42 0.81 1.82 5.01
C TYR A 42 1.33 0.38 4.92
N SER A 43 2.18 -0.06 5.86
CA SER A 43 2.73 -1.43 5.86
C SER A 43 1.63 -2.48 6.01
N TYR A 44 0.63 -2.21 6.85
CA TYR A 44 -0.55 -3.07 6.99
C TYR A 44 -1.28 -3.26 5.64
N GLN A 45 -1.54 -2.17 4.91
CA GLN A 45 -2.26 -2.26 3.63
C GLN A 45 -1.46 -2.98 2.55
N HIS A 46 -0.15 -2.80 2.52
CA HIS A 46 0.70 -3.58 1.63
C HIS A 46 0.65 -5.09 1.97
N ASP A 47 0.62 -5.43 3.27
CA ASP A 47 0.49 -6.83 3.68
C ASP A 47 -0.90 -7.41 3.39
N GLN A 48 -1.98 -6.62 3.50
CA GLN A 48 -3.30 -7.05 3.02
C GLN A 48 -3.26 -7.40 1.52
N GLY A 49 -2.57 -6.58 0.71
CA GLY A 49 -2.36 -6.90 -0.71
C GLY A 49 -1.56 -8.18 -0.94
N ARG A 50 -0.56 -8.48 -0.11
CA ARG A 50 0.16 -9.77 -0.13
C ARG A 50 -0.76 -10.94 0.20
N LEU A 51 -1.61 -10.80 1.22
CA LEU A 51 -2.59 -11.82 1.60
C LEU A 51 -3.64 -12.05 0.50
N ASP A 52 -4.01 -11.00 -0.22
CA ASP A 52 -4.89 -11.13 -1.39
C ASP A 52 -4.23 -11.94 -2.52
N VAL A 53 -2.91 -11.82 -2.72
CA VAL A 53 -2.16 -12.68 -3.64
C VAL A 53 -2.23 -14.14 -3.21
N GLU A 54 -1.99 -14.46 -1.94
CA GLU A 54 -2.12 -15.83 -1.42
C GLU A 54 -3.53 -16.38 -1.65
N LYS A 55 -4.55 -15.59 -1.35
CA LYS A 55 -5.94 -15.96 -1.52
C LYS A 55 -6.31 -16.20 -2.99
N ALA A 56 -5.83 -15.35 -3.89
CA ALA A 56 -6.21 -15.41 -5.31
C ALA A 56 -5.45 -16.48 -6.08
N LEU A 57 -4.16 -16.70 -5.77
CA LEU A 57 -3.29 -17.57 -6.56
C LEU A 57 -2.99 -18.91 -5.86
N GLY A 58 -3.28 -19.04 -4.58
CA GLY A 58 -3.27 -20.30 -3.84
C GLY A 58 -1.96 -21.09 -3.97
N ASP A 59 -2.08 -22.35 -4.40
CA ASP A 59 -0.93 -23.26 -4.48
C ASP A 59 0.10 -22.92 -5.56
N LYS A 60 -0.14 -21.93 -6.41
CA LYS A 60 0.80 -21.48 -7.45
C LYS A 60 1.90 -20.58 -6.90
N VAL A 61 1.73 -20.01 -5.70
CA VAL A 61 2.63 -19.04 -5.12
C VAL A 61 3.07 -19.42 -3.70
N GLU A 62 4.25 -18.96 -3.33
CA GLU A 62 4.74 -18.87 -1.97
C GLU A 62 5.01 -17.40 -1.70
N THR A 63 4.55 -16.85 -0.58
CA THR A 63 4.84 -15.47 -0.22
C THR A 63 5.75 -15.41 1.02
N ALA A 64 6.61 -14.39 1.07
CA ALA A 64 7.42 -14.07 2.23
C ALA A 64 7.53 -12.56 2.37
N TYR A 65 7.84 -12.07 3.56
CA TYR A 65 8.06 -10.65 3.78
C TYR A 65 9.13 -10.40 4.85
N LEU A 66 9.67 -9.18 4.81
CA LEU A 66 10.50 -8.62 5.88
C LEU A 66 9.86 -7.30 6.29
N GLU A 67 9.66 -7.11 7.59
CA GLU A 67 9.09 -5.88 8.14
C GLU A 67 10.12 -5.12 8.98
N ASN A 68 9.83 -3.85 9.30
CA ASN A 68 10.74 -2.98 10.06
C ASN A 68 12.13 -2.84 9.42
N VAL A 69 12.19 -2.84 8.09
CA VAL A 69 13.45 -2.67 7.37
C VAL A 69 13.75 -1.19 7.25
N SER A 70 14.87 -0.75 7.84
CA SER A 70 15.34 0.62 7.70
C SER A 70 15.80 0.91 6.28
N GLU A 71 15.55 2.11 5.79
CA GLU A 71 16.03 2.58 4.50
C GLU A 71 17.58 2.66 4.48
N GLY A 72 18.17 2.55 3.29
CA GLY A 72 19.63 2.56 3.12
C GLY A 72 20.28 1.18 3.22
N PRO A 73 21.39 1.00 4.00
CA PRO A 73 22.16 -0.25 4.00
C PRO A 73 21.40 -1.49 4.48
N ASP A 74 20.41 -1.33 5.34
CA ASP A 74 19.56 -2.45 5.78
C ASP A 74 18.66 -2.93 4.65
N ALA A 75 18.14 -2.02 3.86
CA ALA A 75 17.37 -2.35 2.66
C ALA A 75 18.21 -3.10 1.62
N ASP A 76 19.47 -2.66 1.37
CA ASP A 76 20.41 -3.41 0.52
C ASP A 76 20.50 -4.89 0.96
N ARG A 77 20.67 -5.13 2.25
CA ARG A 77 20.80 -6.48 2.82
C ARG A 77 19.49 -7.27 2.71
N ALA A 78 18.37 -6.61 2.95
CA ALA A 78 17.06 -7.24 2.89
C ALA A 78 16.73 -7.73 1.47
N PHE A 79 16.88 -6.87 0.46
CA PHE A 79 16.65 -7.24 -0.94
C PHE A 79 17.61 -8.33 -1.42
N GLU A 80 18.90 -8.20 -1.10
CA GLU A 80 19.91 -9.20 -1.47
C GLU A 80 19.63 -10.56 -0.80
N ARG A 81 19.20 -10.56 0.45
CA ARG A 81 18.79 -11.76 1.18
C ARG A 81 17.61 -12.46 0.50
N LEU A 82 16.53 -11.74 0.23
CA LEU A 82 15.33 -12.31 -0.42
C LEU A 82 15.66 -12.88 -1.81
N ALA A 83 16.47 -12.16 -2.60
CA ALA A 83 16.92 -12.66 -3.90
C ALA A 83 17.72 -13.96 -3.79
N ARG A 84 18.60 -14.10 -2.80
CA ARG A 84 19.36 -15.33 -2.50
C ARG A 84 18.51 -16.47 -1.96
N GLU A 85 17.44 -16.15 -1.21
CA GLU A 85 16.46 -17.10 -0.68
C GLU A 85 15.48 -17.60 -1.73
N GLY A 86 15.66 -17.20 -3.00
CA GLY A 86 14.92 -17.74 -4.14
C GLY A 86 13.67 -16.96 -4.53
N CYS A 87 13.44 -15.77 -3.96
CA CYS A 87 12.34 -14.89 -4.42
C CYS A 87 12.53 -14.56 -5.92
N LYS A 88 11.48 -14.73 -6.70
CA LYS A 88 11.46 -14.47 -8.15
C LYS A 88 10.93 -13.09 -8.49
N LEU A 89 10.05 -12.56 -7.63
CA LEU A 89 9.50 -11.21 -7.70
C LEU A 89 9.56 -10.60 -6.30
N ILE A 90 10.15 -9.40 -6.19
CA ILE A 90 10.35 -8.73 -4.90
C ILE A 90 9.73 -7.33 -5.00
N PHE A 91 8.88 -6.99 -4.04
CA PHE A 91 8.23 -5.70 -3.91
C PHE A 91 8.88 -4.89 -2.79
N GLY A 92 9.45 -3.73 -3.12
CA GLY A 92 9.89 -2.74 -2.16
C GLY A 92 8.82 -1.66 -1.98
N THR A 93 8.42 -1.37 -0.74
CA THR A 93 7.24 -0.56 -0.47
C THR A 93 7.55 0.85 0.04
N SER A 94 8.77 1.36 -0.11
CA SER A 94 9.11 2.71 0.35
C SER A 94 10.00 3.45 -0.64
N PHE A 95 9.82 4.78 -0.69
CA PHE A 95 10.65 5.68 -1.50
C PHE A 95 12.15 5.50 -1.25
N GLY A 96 12.57 5.36 0.01
CA GLY A 96 13.97 5.19 0.38
C GLY A 96 14.57 3.82 0.03
N PHE A 97 13.76 2.88 -0.45
CA PHE A 97 14.26 1.61 -0.98
C PHE A 97 14.71 1.69 -2.44
N MET A 98 14.47 2.82 -3.13
CA MET A 98 14.74 2.94 -4.57
C MET A 98 16.20 2.64 -4.94
N ASP A 99 17.17 3.30 -4.30
CA ASP A 99 18.58 3.08 -4.61
C ASP A 99 19.09 1.69 -4.19
N PRO A 100 18.75 1.17 -3.00
CA PRO A 100 18.98 -0.22 -2.64
C PRO A 100 18.44 -1.22 -3.67
N GLU A 101 17.20 -1.06 -4.10
CA GLU A 101 16.54 -1.97 -5.03
C GLU A 101 17.16 -1.92 -6.42
N VAL A 102 17.46 -0.73 -6.95
CA VAL A 102 18.22 -0.53 -8.21
C VAL A 102 19.59 -1.25 -8.16
N LYS A 103 20.28 -1.13 -7.02
CA LYS A 103 21.60 -1.77 -6.83
C LYS A 103 21.50 -3.28 -6.80
N VAL A 104 20.50 -3.84 -6.11
CA VAL A 104 20.29 -5.28 -6.01
C VAL A 104 19.77 -5.85 -7.33
N ALA A 105 18.86 -5.18 -8.02
CA ALA A 105 18.35 -5.60 -9.32
C ALA A 105 19.48 -5.83 -10.34
N LYS A 106 20.51 -4.96 -10.35
CA LYS A 106 21.70 -5.15 -11.20
C LYS A 106 22.50 -6.42 -10.87
N LYS A 107 22.53 -6.82 -9.57
CA LYS A 107 23.23 -8.04 -9.14
C LYS A 107 22.46 -9.33 -9.43
N PHE A 108 21.12 -9.21 -9.52
CA PHE A 108 20.22 -10.35 -9.71
C PHE A 108 19.33 -10.16 -10.94
N PRO A 109 19.90 -10.19 -12.16
CA PRO A 109 19.17 -9.84 -13.39
C PRO A 109 18.04 -10.82 -13.74
N LYS A 110 17.94 -11.97 -13.07
CA LYS A 110 16.86 -12.95 -13.25
C LYS A 110 15.73 -12.80 -12.23
N VAL A 111 15.86 -11.90 -11.26
CA VAL A 111 14.84 -11.57 -10.27
C VAL A 111 14.11 -10.32 -10.75
N MET A 112 12.80 -10.34 -10.68
CA MET A 112 11.94 -9.20 -10.98
C MET A 112 11.77 -8.34 -9.72
N PHE A 113 11.76 -7.02 -9.88
CA PHE A 113 11.58 -6.08 -8.79
C PHE A 113 10.46 -5.10 -9.11
N GLU A 114 9.70 -4.73 -8.10
CA GLU A 114 8.62 -3.75 -8.16
C GLU A 114 8.78 -2.75 -7.00
N HIS A 115 9.03 -1.50 -7.33
CA HIS A 115 9.33 -0.46 -6.36
C HIS A 115 8.17 0.52 -6.23
N ALA A 116 7.65 0.69 -5.00
CA ALA A 116 6.62 1.69 -4.71
C ALA A 116 7.22 3.09 -4.58
N THR A 117 6.48 4.10 -5.10
CA THR A 117 6.74 5.53 -4.92
C THR A 117 8.05 6.07 -5.50
N GLY A 118 8.76 5.26 -6.30
CA GLY A 118 10.01 5.66 -6.95
C GLY A 118 9.82 6.25 -8.35
N TYR A 119 10.97 6.44 -9.03
CA TYR A 119 11.02 6.93 -10.42
C TYR A 119 12.13 6.30 -11.28
N LYS A 120 12.93 5.38 -10.69
CA LYS A 120 14.01 4.68 -11.41
C LYS A 120 13.55 3.31 -11.85
N THR A 121 13.71 3.00 -13.13
CA THR A 121 13.40 1.70 -13.72
C THR A 121 14.64 1.05 -14.33
N SER A 122 14.61 -0.27 -14.56
CA SER A 122 15.59 -1.03 -15.33
C SER A 122 14.90 -2.20 -16.02
N ASP A 123 15.66 -3.05 -16.73
CA ASP A 123 15.12 -4.21 -17.45
C ASP A 123 14.38 -5.20 -16.55
N ASN A 124 14.70 -5.21 -15.24
CA ASN A 124 14.10 -6.08 -14.25
C ASN A 124 13.55 -5.34 -13.01
N LEU A 125 13.38 -4.02 -13.09
CA LEU A 125 12.80 -3.18 -12.05
C LEU A 125 11.72 -2.29 -12.63
N GLY A 126 10.47 -2.54 -12.24
CA GLY A 126 9.31 -1.67 -12.46
C GLY A 126 9.06 -0.76 -11.26
N ILE A 127 8.25 0.27 -11.47
CA ILE A 127 7.76 1.15 -10.40
C ILE A 127 6.25 1.27 -10.44
N TYR A 128 5.66 1.43 -9.28
CA TYR A 128 4.23 1.68 -9.12
C TYR A 128 3.99 2.76 -8.06
N ASN A 129 3.00 3.59 -8.32
CA ASN A 129 2.65 4.72 -7.46
C ASN A 129 1.14 4.79 -7.29
N ALA A 130 0.71 5.29 -6.14
CA ALA A 130 -0.68 5.67 -5.93
C ALA A 130 -0.84 7.19 -5.97
N ARG A 131 -1.96 7.65 -6.55
CA ARG A 131 -2.31 9.07 -6.63
C ARG A 131 -3.02 9.52 -5.35
N PHE A 132 -2.33 9.38 -4.20
CA PHE A 132 -2.87 9.80 -2.90
C PHE A 132 -3.34 11.25 -2.90
N TYR A 133 -2.73 12.10 -3.71
CA TYR A 133 -3.11 13.51 -3.84
C TYR A 133 -4.57 13.70 -4.30
N GLU A 134 -5.18 12.74 -5.02
CA GLU A 134 -6.59 12.79 -5.37
C GLU A 134 -7.47 12.78 -4.12
N GLY A 135 -7.23 11.84 -3.20
CA GLY A 135 -7.89 11.80 -1.90
C GLY A 135 -7.57 13.02 -1.04
N ARG A 136 -6.31 13.51 -1.05
CA ARG A 136 -5.92 14.72 -0.29
C ARG A 136 -6.72 15.95 -0.69
N TYR A 137 -7.05 16.11 -1.96
CA TYR A 137 -7.90 17.21 -2.42
C TYR A 137 -9.28 17.15 -1.74
N ILE A 138 -9.90 15.98 -1.70
CA ILE A 138 -11.19 15.74 -1.04
C ILE A 138 -11.08 16.03 0.47
N LEU A 139 -10.03 15.55 1.14
CA LEU A 139 -9.79 15.85 2.56
C LEU A 139 -9.69 17.34 2.81
N GLY A 140 -9.03 18.10 1.92
CA GLY A 140 -8.91 19.55 2.01
C GLY A 140 -10.27 20.24 1.97
N GLN A 141 -11.14 19.85 1.05
CA GLN A 141 -12.49 20.42 0.96
C GLN A 141 -13.32 20.14 2.22
N ILE A 142 -13.27 18.91 2.72
CA ILE A 142 -13.96 18.53 3.96
C ILE A 142 -13.39 19.34 5.14
N ALA A 143 -12.06 19.44 5.26
CA ALA A 143 -11.43 20.20 6.32
C ALA A 143 -11.85 21.66 6.33
N ALA A 144 -11.95 22.30 5.17
CA ALA A 144 -12.36 23.70 5.08
C ALA A 144 -13.84 23.94 5.40
N LYS A 145 -14.69 22.91 5.28
CA LYS A 145 -16.09 22.96 5.70
C LYS A 145 -16.27 22.70 7.19
N GLU A 146 -15.50 21.76 7.76
CA GLU A 146 -15.67 21.30 9.14
C GLU A 146 -14.87 22.12 10.15
N SER A 147 -13.75 22.73 9.76
CA SER A 147 -12.92 23.54 10.66
C SER A 147 -13.58 24.87 10.98
N LYS A 148 -13.73 25.15 12.28
CA LYS A 148 -14.16 26.44 12.80
C LYS A 148 -13.00 27.45 12.88
N ALA A 149 -11.79 26.92 13.14
CA ALA A 149 -10.58 27.74 13.23
C ALA A 149 -10.03 28.16 11.85
N GLY A 150 -10.45 27.46 10.77
CA GLY A 150 -9.87 27.64 9.44
C GLY A 150 -8.41 27.19 9.35
N VAL A 151 -7.99 26.28 10.25
CA VAL A 151 -6.60 25.81 10.37
C VAL A 151 -6.59 24.31 10.60
N ALA A 152 -5.90 23.57 9.71
CA ALA A 152 -5.57 22.17 9.92
C ALA A 152 -4.14 22.01 10.49
N GLY A 153 -3.96 21.03 11.37
CA GLY A 153 -2.65 20.48 11.69
C GLY A 153 -2.32 19.35 10.72
N TYR A 154 -1.16 19.40 10.08
CA TYR A 154 -0.72 18.38 9.13
C TYR A 154 0.58 17.74 9.61
N ILE A 155 0.52 16.48 10.00
CA ILE A 155 1.66 15.68 10.44
C ILE A 155 2.22 14.95 9.23
N VAL A 156 3.51 15.09 8.98
CA VAL A 156 4.18 14.52 7.80
C VAL A 156 5.51 13.88 8.16
N SER A 157 5.84 12.84 7.40
CA SER A 157 7.04 12.02 7.59
C SER A 157 8.29 12.71 7.06
N PHE A 158 8.54 12.66 5.74
CA PHE A 158 9.72 13.19 5.09
C PHE A 158 9.35 14.09 3.91
N PRO A 159 10.17 15.11 3.57
CA PRO A 159 9.89 16.06 2.49
C PRO A 159 10.19 15.46 1.11
N ILE A 160 9.64 14.31 0.80
CA ILE A 160 9.73 13.66 -0.52
C ILE A 160 8.62 14.17 -1.44
N PRO A 161 8.74 13.99 -2.78
CA PRO A 161 7.76 14.51 -3.75
C PRO A 161 6.32 14.09 -3.47
N GLU A 162 6.07 12.84 -3.12
CA GLU A 162 4.75 12.32 -2.82
C GLU A 162 4.09 13.05 -1.64
N VAL A 163 4.83 13.25 -0.56
CA VAL A 163 4.34 13.95 0.64
C VAL A 163 4.04 15.42 0.33
N VAL A 164 4.93 16.09 -0.40
CA VAL A 164 4.76 17.49 -0.81
C VAL A 164 3.56 17.64 -1.76
N MET A 165 3.38 16.73 -2.72
CA MET A 165 2.18 16.71 -3.57
C MET A 165 0.90 16.56 -2.75
N GLY A 166 0.92 15.70 -1.72
CA GLY A 166 -0.21 15.52 -0.82
C GLY A 166 -0.59 16.78 -0.06
N ILE A 167 0.40 17.49 0.50
CA ILE A 167 0.19 18.78 1.19
C ILE A 167 -0.41 19.82 0.23
N ASN A 168 0.18 19.96 -0.95
CA ASN A 168 -0.27 20.95 -1.94
C ASN A 168 -1.70 20.65 -2.40
N SER A 169 -2.02 19.39 -2.68
CA SER A 169 -3.35 18.99 -3.10
C SER A 169 -4.39 19.20 -2.00
N PHE A 170 -4.07 18.87 -0.75
CA PHE A 170 -4.92 19.20 0.39
C PHE A 170 -5.20 20.69 0.48
N MET A 171 -4.18 21.53 0.36
CA MET A 171 -4.34 22.99 0.41
C MET A 171 -5.15 23.53 -0.77
N LEU A 172 -4.95 23.01 -1.98
CA LEU A 172 -5.78 23.38 -3.15
C LEU A 172 -7.25 23.03 -2.92
N GLY A 173 -7.52 21.83 -2.38
CA GLY A 173 -8.87 21.43 -1.99
C GLY A 173 -9.49 22.34 -0.93
N ALA A 174 -8.74 22.63 0.13
CA ALA A 174 -9.20 23.48 1.22
C ALA A 174 -9.46 24.92 0.76
N GLN A 175 -8.54 25.50 0.00
CA GLN A 175 -8.66 26.87 -0.49
C GLN A 175 -9.70 27.04 -1.60
N SER A 176 -10.10 25.96 -2.27
CA SER A 176 -11.25 26.00 -3.19
C SER A 176 -12.59 26.27 -2.46
N ILE A 177 -12.64 25.99 -1.16
CA ILE A 177 -13.81 26.22 -0.30
C ILE A 177 -13.63 27.48 0.56
N ASN A 178 -12.47 27.61 1.23
CA ASN A 178 -12.10 28.74 2.06
C ASN A 178 -10.73 29.28 1.63
N PRO A 179 -10.65 30.37 0.85
CA PRO A 179 -9.38 30.92 0.36
C PRO A 179 -8.39 31.31 1.47
N ASN A 180 -8.88 31.55 2.70
CA ASN A 180 -8.06 31.91 3.86
C ASN A 180 -7.63 30.72 4.70
N PHE A 181 -8.01 29.48 4.31
CA PHE A 181 -7.66 28.26 5.03
C PHE A 181 -6.14 28.08 5.11
N LYS A 182 -5.66 27.63 6.27
CA LYS A 182 -4.24 27.42 6.54
C LYS A 182 -3.97 26.01 7.02
N ALA A 183 -2.76 25.54 6.79
CA ALA A 183 -2.21 24.33 7.44
C ALA A 183 -0.95 24.67 8.21
N LYS A 184 -0.85 24.10 9.42
CA LYS A 184 0.38 24.07 10.20
C LYS A 184 1.02 22.70 10.02
N ILE A 185 2.27 22.65 9.59
CA ILE A 185 2.96 21.42 9.22
C ILE A 185 4.01 21.08 10.26
N VAL A 186 4.01 19.82 10.72
CA VAL A 186 5.04 19.25 11.58
C VAL A 186 5.69 18.06 10.90
N TRP A 187 7.00 18.14 10.66
CA TRP A 187 7.82 17.05 10.12
C TRP A 187 8.34 16.18 11.27
N VAL A 188 7.88 14.93 11.36
CA VAL A 188 8.30 14.00 12.43
C VAL A 188 9.54 13.18 12.06
N ASN A 189 9.96 13.22 10.78
CA ASN A 189 11.14 12.52 10.25
C ASN A 189 11.13 11.01 10.55
N THR A 190 9.95 10.41 10.42
CA THR A 190 9.72 8.96 10.51
C THR A 190 8.44 8.61 9.77
N TRP A 191 8.33 7.39 9.29
CA TRP A 191 7.07 6.87 8.73
C TRP A 191 6.12 6.41 9.83
N PHE A 192 6.64 5.74 10.84
CA PHE A 192 5.88 5.17 11.94
C PHE A 192 6.56 5.43 13.28
N ASP A 193 5.95 6.24 14.13
CA ASP A 193 6.33 6.48 15.53
C ASP A 193 5.10 7.03 16.27
N PRO A 194 4.29 6.14 16.89
CA PRO A 194 3.06 6.57 17.56
C PRO A 194 3.26 7.67 18.63
N GLY A 195 4.40 7.66 19.31
CA GLY A 195 4.73 8.68 20.31
C GLY A 195 4.92 10.05 19.68
N LYS A 196 5.79 10.15 18.66
CA LYS A 196 6.02 11.40 17.95
C LYS A 196 4.77 11.92 17.23
N GLU A 197 3.98 11.02 16.64
CA GLU A 197 2.75 11.38 15.96
C GLU A 197 1.69 11.93 16.92
N ALA A 198 1.53 11.30 18.11
CA ALA A 198 0.66 11.80 19.16
C ALA A 198 1.11 13.17 19.68
N ASP A 199 2.41 13.37 19.93
CA ASP A 199 2.95 14.62 20.43
C ASP A 199 2.82 15.73 19.38
N ALA A 200 3.04 15.44 18.11
CA ALA A 200 2.81 16.38 17.01
C ALA A 200 1.33 16.79 16.92
N ALA A 201 0.38 15.84 17.06
CA ALA A 201 -1.04 16.12 17.08
C ALA A 201 -1.43 17.04 18.24
N LYS A 202 -0.95 16.74 19.47
CA LYS A 202 -1.18 17.59 20.66
C LYS A 202 -0.67 19.00 20.43
N ALA A 203 0.57 19.14 19.95
CA ALA A 203 1.19 20.44 19.69
C ALA A 203 0.44 21.25 18.63
N LEU A 204 -0.04 20.62 17.58
CA LEU A 204 -0.82 21.28 16.53
C LEU A 204 -2.18 21.76 17.04
N PHE A 205 -2.87 20.96 17.85
CA PHE A 205 -4.11 21.36 18.48
C PHE A 205 -3.90 22.50 19.50
N ASP A 206 -2.84 22.44 20.30
CA ASP A 206 -2.48 23.52 21.25
C ASP A 206 -2.17 24.83 20.53
N GLN A 207 -1.73 24.78 19.29
CA GLN A 207 -1.50 25.92 18.41
C GLN A 207 -2.75 26.38 17.67
N GLY A 208 -3.93 25.82 17.96
CA GLY A 208 -5.21 26.27 17.44
C GLY A 208 -5.68 25.58 16.15
N ALA A 209 -5.06 24.49 15.71
CA ALA A 209 -5.70 23.62 14.72
C ALA A 209 -6.88 22.90 15.38
N ASP A 210 -7.93 22.62 14.63
CA ASP A 210 -9.11 21.86 15.09
C ASP A 210 -9.41 20.62 14.23
N ILE A 211 -8.58 20.39 13.22
CA ILE A 211 -8.60 19.20 12.37
C ILE A 211 -7.17 18.69 12.19
N ILE A 212 -6.96 17.37 12.30
CA ILE A 212 -5.70 16.71 12.03
C ILE A 212 -5.73 15.97 10.69
N VAL A 213 -4.66 16.13 9.93
CA VAL A 213 -4.32 15.36 8.72
C VAL A 213 -2.95 14.75 8.94
N GLN A 214 -2.76 13.52 8.51
CA GLN A 214 -1.47 12.83 8.65
C GLN A 214 -1.03 12.18 7.34
N HIS A 215 0.29 12.15 7.14
CA HIS A 215 0.98 11.31 6.17
C HIS A 215 2.09 10.55 6.91
N THR A 216 1.66 9.87 7.94
CA THR A 216 2.37 8.96 8.82
C THR A 216 1.46 7.77 9.11
N ASP A 217 1.98 6.67 9.64
CA ASP A 217 1.32 5.37 9.52
C ASP A 217 0.57 4.92 10.77
N SER A 218 0.77 5.58 11.93
CA SER A 218 0.09 5.16 13.15
C SER A 218 -1.31 5.75 13.30
N THR A 219 -2.12 5.13 14.13
CA THR A 219 -3.44 5.63 14.50
C THR A 219 -3.40 6.72 15.59
N ALA A 220 -2.22 7.02 16.13
CA ALA A 220 -2.07 7.82 17.35
C ALA A 220 -2.53 9.27 17.19
N ALA A 221 -2.24 9.92 16.06
CA ALA A 221 -2.69 11.28 15.81
C ALA A 221 -4.22 11.40 15.80
N LEU A 222 -4.90 10.43 15.18
CA LEU A 222 -6.36 10.41 15.13
C LEU A 222 -6.97 10.06 16.50
N GLN A 223 -6.32 9.22 17.30
CA GLN A 223 -6.74 8.94 18.68
C GLN A 223 -6.64 10.18 19.57
N VAL A 224 -5.60 11.01 19.40
CA VAL A 224 -5.51 12.31 20.10
C VAL A 224 -6.67 13.24 19.71
N ALA A 225 -7.09 13.24 18.43
CA ALA A 225 -8.27 13.98 18.00
C ALA A 225 -9.54 13.47 18.70
N GLU A 226 -9.72 12.15 18.80
CA GLU A 226 -10.85 11.53 19.51
C GLU A 226 -10.90 11.93 20.99
N GLU A 227 -9.76 11.84 21.69
CA GLU A 227 -9.63 12.20 23.10
C GLU A 227 -9.97 13.67 23.36
N ARG A 228 -9.63 14.55 22.43
CA ARG A 228 -9.87 16.00 22.53
C ARG A 228 -11.25 16.43 22.01
N GLY A 229 -12.05 15.50 21.48
CA GLY A 229 -13.34 15.81 20.84
C GLY A 229 -13.22 16.67 19.59
N LEU A 230 -12.06 16.57 18.90
CA LEU A 230 -11.75 17.25 17.65
C LEU A 230 -11.88 16.27 16.47
N LYS A 231 -11.54 16.71 15.29
CA LYS A 231 -11.73 15.94 14.06
C LYS A 231 -10.39 15.58 13.38
N GLY A 232 -10.44 14.56 12.55
CA GLY A 232 -9.27 14.16 11.78
C GLY A 232 -9.59 13.17 10.68
N PHE A 233 -8.55 12.77 9.97
CA PHE A 233 -8.62 11.84 8.85
C PHE A 233 -7.68 10.65 9.08
N GLY A 234 -8.14 9.45 8.69
CA GLY A 234 -7.29 8.28 8.66
C GLY A 234 -6.36 8.27 7.44
N GLN A 235 -5.33 7.44 7.50
CA GLN A 235 -4.30 7.30 6.48
C GLN A 235 -4.07 5.84 6.15
N SER A 236 -3.99 5.53 4.85
CA SER A 236 -3.74 4.23 4.24
C SER A 236 -4.79 3.16 4.52
N SER A 237 -5.40 3.12 5.72
CA SER A 237 -6.51 2.23 6.06
C SER A 237 -7.68 2.97 6.71
N ASP A 238 -8.82 2.31 6.85
CA ASP A 238 -9.95 2.85 7.60
C ASP A 238 -9.69 2.72 9.11
N MET A 239 -9.37 3.84 9.73
CA MET A 239 -9.03 3.91 11.15
C MET A 239 -10.23 4.19 12.08
N ILE A 240 -11.48 4.12 11.56
CA ILE A 240 -12.71 4.48 12.31
C ILE A 240 -12.85 3.76 13.66
N LYS A 241 -12.38 2.51 13.77
CA LYS A 241 -12.43 1.75 15.00
C LYS A 241 -11.59 2.35 16.15
N PHE A 242 -10.59 3.16 15.82
CA PHE A 242 -9.71 3.81 16.81
C PHE A 242 -10.19 5.22 17.19
N ALA A 243 -11.00 5.84 16.35
CA ALA A 243 -11.50 7.19 16.55
C ALA A 243 -12.92 7.35 15.95
N PRO A 244 -13.92 6.67 16.53
CA PRO A 244 -15.27 6.58 15.93
C PRO A 244 -16.02 7.91 15.87
N LYS A 245 -15.62 8.93 16.66
CA LYS A 245 -16.25 10.26 16.68
C LYS A 245 -15.38 11.32 16.00
N ALA A 246 -14.07 11.11 15.91
CA ALA A 246 -13.15 12.04 15.33
C ALA A 246 -12.95 11.84 13.83
N GLN A 247 -12.94 10.59 13.36
CA GLN A 247 -12.69 10.32 11.95
C GLN A 247 -13.82 10.85 11.06
N LEU A 248 -13.44 11.69 10.08
CA LEU A 248 -14.34 12.17 9.03
C LEU A 248 -14.38 11.20 7.84
N THR A 249 -13.23 10.75 7.40
CA THR A 249 -12.98 9.69 6.42
C THR A 249 -11.51 9.30 6.45
N SER A 250 -11.12 8.28 5.68
CA SER A 250 -9.71 7.91 5.44
C SER A 250 -9.43 7.82 3.95
N ILE A 251 -8.21 8.14 3.54
CA ILE A 251 -7.67 7.65 2.28
C ILE A 251 -7.22 6.21 2.54
N THR A 252 -7.70 5.25 1.77
CA THR A 252 -7.34 3.83 1.91
C THR A 252 -6.66 3.34 0.64
N ASP A 253 -5.70 2.45 0.82
CA ASP A 253 -4.92 1.87 -0.26
C ASP A 253 -5.41 0.44 -0.52
N ASP A 254 -5.57 0.08 -1.79
CA ASP A 254 -5.89 -1.28 -2.19
C ASP A 254 -4.83 -1.78 -3.19
N TRP A 255 -3.82 -2.45 -2.65
CA TRP A 255 -2.71 -2.99 -3.43
C TRP A 255 -2.98 -4.38 -4.00
N GLY A 256 -4.02 -5.08 -3.52
CA GLY A 256 -4.36 -6.45 -3.90
C GLY A 256 -4.44 -6.66 -5.41
N PRO A 257 -5.28 -5.91 -6.14
CA PRO A 257 -5.41 -6.05 -7.59
C PRO A 257 -4.10 -5.86 -8.35
N TYR A 258 -3.31 -4.88 -7.95
CA TYR A 258 -1.99 -4.64 -8.55
C TYR A 258 -1.06 -5.83 -8.32
N TYR A 259 -0.88 -6.24 -7.08
CA TYR A 259 0.00 -7.35 -6.73
C TYR A 259 -0.40 -8.67 -7.40
N ILE A 260 -1.69 -9.00 -7.39
CA ILE A 260 -2.21 -10.19 -8.08
C ILE A 260 -1.83 -10.14 -9.56
N SER A 261 -2.03 -9.00 -10.23
CA SER A 261 -1.72 -8.85 -11.65
C SER A 261 -0.22 -9.02 -11.93
N ARG A 262 0.66 -8.49 -11.07
CA ARG A 262 2.12 -8.57 -11.25
C ARG A 262 2.64 -9.98 -10.99
N VAL A 263 2.15 -10.64 -9.94
CA VAL A 263 2.50 -12.02 -9.62
C VAL A 263 1.97 -12.97 -10.70
N GLN A 264 0.75 -12.77 -11.19
CA GLN A 264 0.21 -13.56 -12.29
C GLN A 264 1.04 -13.39 -13.57
N ALA A 265 1.44 -12.14 -13.91
CA ALA A 265 2.31 -11.89 -15.06
C ALA A 265 3.67 -12.59 -14.93
N ALA A 266 4.21 -12.67 -13.70
CA ALA A 266 5.43 -13.42 -13.43
C ALA A 266 5.25 -14.93 -13.60
N LEU A 267 4.11 -15.49 -13.15
CA LEU A 267 3.75 -16.89 -13.37
C LEU A 267 3.63 -17.24 -14.86
N ASP A 268 3.02 -16.33 -15.63
CA ASP A 268 2.77 -16.52 -17.05
C ASP A 268 4.01 -16.21 -17.93
N GLY A 269 5.11 -15.75 -17.32
CA GLY A 269 6.33 -15.33 -18.04
C GLY A 269 6.14 -14.06 -18.91
N THR A 270 5.10 -13.28 -18.64
CA THR A 270 4.75 -12.06 -19.38
C THR A 270 5.12 -10.78 -18.64
N TRP A 271 5.67 -10.90 -17.44
CA TRP A 271 6.07 -9.75 -16.64
C TRP A 271 7.07 -8.85 -17.40
N LYS A 272 6.83 -7.55 -17.33
CA LYS A 272 7.74 -6.52 -17.87
C LYS A 272 7.79 -5.36 -16.87
N PRO A 273 8.93 -4.69 -16.72
CA PRO A 273 9.00 -3.50 -15.88
C PRO A 273 8.04 -2.42 -16.43
N GLY A 274 7.38 -1.74 -15.52
CA GLY A 274 6.42 -0.68 -15.84
C GLY A 274 6.70 0.57 -15.02
N ASN A 275 5.98 1.63 -15.35
CA ASN A 275 5.86 2.84 -14.54
C ASN A 275 4.37 3.19 -14.51
N VAL A 276 3.71 2.84 -13.42
CA VAL A 276 2.26 3.03 -13.29
C VAL A 276 1.92 3.97 -12.14
N TRP A 277 0.86 4.75 -12.35
CA TRP A 277 0.27 5.62 -11.37
C TRP A 277 -1.22 5.30 -11.28
N LEU A 278 -1.64 4.76 -10.14
CA LEU A 278 -2.99 4.27 -9.91
C LEU A 278 -3.71 5.23 -8.95
N GLY A 279 -4.94 5.61 -9.28
CA GLY A 279 -5.72 6.56 -8.50
C GLY A 279 -7.06 6.00 -8.03
N ILE A 280 -7.97 6.90 -7.70
CA ILE A 280 -9.34 6.54 -7.28
C ILE A 280 -10.07 5.83 -8.42
N LYS A 281 -9.92 6.30 -9.65
CA LYS A 281 -10.51 5.67 -10.84
C LYS A 281 -10.07 4.21 -11.02
N ASP A 282 -8.82 3.92 -10.68
CA ASP A 282 -8.23 2.58 -10.82
C ASP A 282 -8.55 1.68 -9.63
N GLY A 283 -9.14 2.22 -8.57
CA GLY A 283 -9.48 1.52 -7.35
C GLY A 283 -8.30 1.25 -6.40
N ALA A 284 -7.10 1.75 -6.71
CA ALA A 284 -5.94 1.61 -5.84
C ALA A 284 -5.96 2.61 -4.67
N VAL A 285 -6.59 3.76 -4.87
CA VAL A 285 -6.91 4.73 -3.82
C VAL A 285 -8.42 4.76 -3.64
N LYS A 286 -8.88 4.69 -2.41
CA LYS A 286 -10.31 4.73 -2.08
C LYS A 286 -10.54 5.68 -0.92
N MET A 287 -11.75 6.25 -0.86
CA MET A 287 -12.20 6.95 0.33
C MET A 287 -13.00 5.97 1.20
N SER A 288 -12.72 5.92 2.50
CA SER A 288 -13.59 5.20 3.44
C SER A 288 -14.93 5.91 3.59
N ALA A 289 -15.84 5.35 4.37
CA ALA A 289 -17.13 5.98 4.63
C ALA A 289 -16.95 7.43 5.14
N TYR A 290 -17.75 8.35 4.60
CA TYR A 290 -17.83 9.71 5.09
C TYR A 290 -18.69 9.74 6.35
N THR A 291 -18.08 10.02 7.49
CA THR A 291 -18.67 9.92 8.83
C THR A 291 -18.52 11.24 9.59
N ASN A 292 -19.28 11.41 10.66
CA ASN A 292 -19.12 12.50 11.62
C ASN A 292 -19.12 13.92 11.03
N MET A 293 -19.78 14.11 9.88
CA MET A 293 -19.95 15.37 9.17
C MET A 293 -21.37 15.54 8.67
N PRO A 294 -21.84 16.79 8.38
CA PRO A 294 -23.15 17.07 7.80
C PRO A 294 -23.36 16.44 6.43
N ASP A 295 -24.61 16.20 6.05
CA ASP A 295 -24.95 15.55 4.78
C ASP A 295 -24.57 16.38 3.55
N ASP A 296 -24.59 17.71 3.62
CA ASP A 296 -24.13 18.58 2.53
C ASP A 296 -22.61 18.48 2.30
N VAL A 297 -21.83 18.29 3.37
CA VAL A 297 -20.38 18.06 3.27
C VAL A 297 -20.11 16.68 2.67
N LYS A 298 -20.85 15.64 3.08
CA LYS A 298 -20.76 14.30 2.44
C LYS A 298 -21.09 14.37 0.96
N ALA A 299 -22.18 15.03 0.60
CA ALA A 299 -22.60 15.17 -0.80
C ALA A 299 -21.54 15.91 -1.64
N MET A 300 -20.92 16.95 -1.10
CA MET A 300 -19.83 17.67 -1.75
C MET A 300 -18.62 16.74 -1.97
N ALA A 301 -18.19 15.99 -0.95
CA ALA A 301 -17.08 15.07 -1.03
C ALA A 301 -17.32 13.99 -2.08
N GLN A 302 -18.49 13.34 -2.06
CA GLN A 302 -18.90 12.32 -3.02
C GLN A 302 -18.96 12.86 -4.47
N ALA A 303 -19.47 14.10 -4.63
CA ALA A 303 -19.49 14.75 -5.94
C ALA A 303 -18.07 15.03 -6.47
N THR A 304 -17.13 15.39 -5.60
CA THR A 304 -15.73 15.59 -5.98
C THR A 304 -15.05 14.28 -6.32
N GLU A 305 -15.26 13.24 -5.50
CA GLU A 305 -14.75 11.89 -5.77
C GLU A 305 -15.24 11.40 -7.14
N LYS A 306 -16.55 11.54 -7.43
CA LYS A 306 -17.11 11.20 -8.73
C LYS A 306 -16.44 11.95 -9.88
N LYS A 307 -16.19 13.27 -9.74
CA LYS A 307 -15.52 14.06 -10.79
C LYS A 307 -14.08 13.56 -11.04
N ILE A 308 -13.36 13.15 -10.00
CA ILE A 308 -12.02 12.58 -10.14
C ILE A 308 -12.06 11.25 -10.90
N VAL A 309 -13.07 10.41 -10.63
CA VAL A 309 -13.27 9.15 -11.35
C VAL A 309 -13.65 9.36 -12.81
N ASP A 310 -14.49 10.36 -13.08
CA ASP A 310 -14.94 10.67 -14.45
C ASP A 310 -13.83 11.30 -15.30
N GLY A 311 -12.85 12.00 -14.72
CA GLY A 311 -11.67 12.60 -15.37
C GLY A 311 -11.78 14.10 -15.54
#